data_03e4685d30b32126821c2c00713eafe3
#
_entry.id   03e4685d30b32126821c2c00713eafe3
#
_cell.length_a   1.000
_cell.length_b   1.000
_cell.length_c   1.000
_cell.angle_alpha   90.00
_cell.angle_beta   90.00
_cell.angle_gamma   90.00
#
_symmetry.space_group_name_H-M   'P 1'
#
loop_
_entity.id
_entity.type
_entity.pdbx_description
1 polymer ?
#
loop_
_entity_poly.entity_id
_entity_poly.type
_entity_poly.pdbx_seq_one_letter_code
_entity_poly.pdbx_strand_id
1 'polypeptide(L)'
;GVIEKCSFCVQRLQENKLEAKKQQNPELIRNVKTACMQACPTHAISFGNVNDKESEVYKLRNVDQVNRTFYVLEQLHVLPNVSYLAKVRNTDRAIGHHEAEGESKEAKHEAHA
;
A
#
# COMPACT_ATOMS: atom_id res chain seq x y z
N GLY A 1 25.86 1.15 14.75
CA GLY A 1 25.33 1.98 13.67
C GLY A 1 23.95 2.51 14.00
N VAL A 2 23.54 3.57 13.34
CA VAL A 2 22.18 4.13 13.46
C VAL A 2 21.32 3.49 12.37
N ILE A 3 20.14 3.02 12.77
CA ILE A 3 19.16 2.48 11.82
C ILE A 3 18.28 3.62 11.32
N GLU A 4 18.26 3.82 10.02
CA GLU A 4 17.39 4.79 9.37
C GLU A 4 16.26 4.09 8.59
N LYS A 5 15.10 4.71 8.57
CA LYS A 5 13.94 4.25 7.81
C LYS A 5 13.26 5.40 7.10
N CYS A 6 12.34 5.08 6.20
CA CYS A 6 11.49 6.07 5.55
C CYS A 6 10.71 6.89 6.59
N SER A 7 10.88 8.22 6.56
CA SER A 7 10.16 9.19 7.41
C SER A 7 8.95 9.83 6.73
N PHE A 8 8.51 9.30 5.57
CA PHE A 8 7.47 9.89 4.72
C PHE A 8 7.77 11.34 4.33
N CYS A 9 9.04 11.66 4.06
CA CYS A 9 9.49 13.01 3.70
C CYS A 9 9.07 14.07 4.74
N VAL A 10 9.35 13.81 6.02
CA VAL A 10 8.94 14.68 7.13
C VAL A 10 9.33 16.13 6.91
N GLN A 11 10.48 16.41 6.28
CA GLN A 11 10.93 17.77 5.96
C GLN A 11 9.93 18.49 5.04
N ARG A 12 9.49 17.83 3.96
CA ARG A 12 8.49 18.38 3.03
C ARG A 12 7.13 18.58 3.70
N LEU A 13 6.75 17.65 4.59
CA LEU A 13 5.53 17.80 5.39
C LEU A 13 5.57 19.00 6.30
N GLN A 14 6.70 19.24 6.99
CA GLN A 14 6.85 20.37 7.88
C GLN A 14 6.89 21.69 7.13
N GLU A 15 7.57 21.75 5.99
CA GLU A 15 7.60 22.91 5.10
C GLU A 15 6.18 23.30 4.66
N ASN A 16 5.42 22.34 4.13
CA ASN A 16 4.05 22.60 3.69
C ASN A 16 3.11 22.98 4.85
N LYS A 17 3.29 22.40 6.04
CA LYS A 17 2.55 22.80 7.24
C LYS A 17 2.87 24.25 7.65
N LEU A 18 4.13 24.65 7.58
CA LEU A 18 4.54 26.01 7.87
C LEU A 18 3.95 27.00 6.88
N GLU A 19 4.02 26.65 5.59
CA GLU A 19 3.48 27.47 4.51
C GLU A 19 1.95 27.61 4.61
N ALA A 20 1.25 26.51 4.89
CA ALA A 20 -0.20 26.52 5.14
C ALA A 20 -0.60 27.45 6.29
N LYS A 21 0.20 27.49 7.36
CA LYS A 21 -0.03 28.41 8.48
C LYS A 21 0.21 29.87 8.09
N LYS A 22 1.27 30.15 7.34
CA LYS A 22 1.58 31.50 6.86
C LYS A 22 0.50 32.06 5.94
N GLN A 23 0.03 31.23 5.03
CA GLN A 23 -0.99 31.61 4.06
C GLN A 23 -2.43 31.40 4.55
N GLN A 24 -2.63 30.86 5.74
CA GLN A 24 -3.93 30.48 6.30
C GLN A 24 -4.74 29.57 5.36
N ASN A 25 -4.05 28.74 4.58
CA ASN A 25 -4.65 27.85 3.59
C ASN A 25 -4.33 26.37 3.94
N PRO A 26 -5.27 25.62 4.52
CA PRO A 26 -5.05 24.22 4.90
C PRO A 26 -4.89 23.28 3.71
N GLU A 27 -5.34 23.66 2.50
CA GLU A 27 -5.25 22.83 1.30
C GLU A 27 -3.80 22.55 0.89
N LEU A 28 -2.86 23.41 1.24
CA LEU A 28 -1.44 23.21 0.97
C LEU A 28 -0.88 21.94 1.62
N ILE A 29 -1.45 21.50 2.75
CA ILE A 29 -1.04 20.27 3.41
C ILE A 29 -1.51 19.04 2.62
N ARG A 30 -2.62 19.12 1.92
CA ARG A 30 -3.14 18.03 1.08
C ARG A 30 -2.29 17.80 -0.16
N ASN A 31 -1.63 18.83 -0.66
CA ASN A 31 -0.86 18.81 -1.90
C ASN A 31 0.61 18.39 -1.73
N VAL A 32 0.98 17.84 -0.58
CA VAL A 32 2.36 17.41 -0.33
C VAL A 32 2.72 16.23 -1.24
N LYS A 33 3.80 16.39 -1.99
CA LYS A 33 4.39 15.33 -2.83
C LYS A 33 5.68 14.82 -2.19
N THR A 34 5.73 13.53 -1.92
CA THR A 34 6.96 12.88 -1.46
C THR A 34 7.98 12.77 -2.58
N ALA A 35 9.26 12.61 -2.24
CA ALA A 35 10.32 12.47 -3.23
C ALA A 35 10.10 11.24 -4.14
N CYS A 36 9.63 10.12 -3.57
CA CYS A 36 9.33 8.92 -4.32
C CYS A 36 8.14 9.10 -5.27
N MET A 37 7.09 9.87 -4.88
CA MET A 37 6.00 10.22 -5.81
C MET A 37 6.50 11.02 -7.00
N GLN A 38 7.35 12.02 -6.76
CA GLN A 38 7.90 12.85 -7.84
C GLN A 38 8.81 12.07 -8.77
N ALA A 39 9.56 11.11 -8.23
CA ALA A 39 10.49 10.29 -9.01
C ALA A 39 9.79 9.14 -9.77
N CYS A 40 8.54 8.83 -9.45
CA CYS A 40 7.81 7.73 -10.08
C CYS A 40 7.23 8.13 -11.44
N PRO A 41 7.75 7.65 -12.57
CA PRO A 41 7.28 8.04 -13.90
C PRO A 41 5.87 7.51 -14.20
N THR A 42 5.45 6.46 -13.53
CA THR A 42 4.13 5.83 -13.73
C THR A 42 3.06 6.37 -12.77
N HIS A 43 3.41 7.32 -11.90
CA HIS A 43 2.52 7.85 -10.86
C HIS A 43 1.84 6.77 -10.01
N ALA A 44 2.56 5.67 -9.73
CA ALA A 44 2.04 4.51 -9.00
C ALA A 44 2.06 4.68 -7.47
N ILE A 45 2.51 5.83 -6.96
CA ILE A 45 2.64 6.08 -5.52
C ILE A 45 1.71 7.23 -5.15
N SER A 46 0.73 6.95 -4.31
CA SER A 46 -0.15 7.96 -3.71
C SER A 46 0.24 8.19 -2.25
N PHE A 47 0.19 9.45 -1.83
CA PHE A 47 0.51 9.86 -0.47
C PHE A 47 -0.54 10.85 0.04
N GLY A 48 -0.97 10.72 1.30
CA GLY A 48 -1.97 11.61 1.87
C GLY A 48 -2.37 11.22 3.28
N ASN A 49 -3.32 11.95 3.82
CA ASN A 49 -3.91 11.67 5.12
C ASN A 49 -4.96 10.56 5.00
N VAL A 50 -4.73 9.44 5.69
CA VAL A 50 -5.65 8.28 5.68
C VAL A 50 -6.98 8.54 6.39
N ASN A 51 -7.08 9.60 7.21
CA ASN A 51 -8.31 9.99 7.90
C ASN A 51 -9.13 11.03 7.14
N ASP A 52 -8.58 11.58 6.05
CA ASP A 52 -9.28 12.55 5.21
C ASP A 52 -9.99 11.81 4.08
N LYS A 53 -11.32 11.79 4.12
CA LYS A 53 -12.18 11.10 3.13
C LYS A 53 -12.00 11.62 1.69
N GLU A 54 -11.55 12.87 1.55
CA GLU A 54 -11.28 13.47 0.24
C GLU A 54 -9.91 13.11 -0.30
N SER A 55 -9.01 12.58 0.54
CA SER A 55 -7.67 12.19 0.10
C SER A 55 -7.71 11.00 -0.86
N GLU A 56 -6.81 11.01 -1.85
CA GLU A 56 -6.66 9.91 -2.80
C GLU A 56 -6.36 8.58 -2.10
N VAL A 57 -5.52 8.61 -1.07
CA VAL A 57 -5.15 7.42 -0.29
C VAL A 57 -6.37 6.81 0.41
N TYR A 58 -7.26 7.65 0.98
CA TYR A 58 -8.49 7.15 1.59
C TYR A 58 -9.40 6.50 0.54
N LYS A 59 -9.60 7.16 -0.60
CA LYS A 59 -10.44 6.65 -1.69
C LYS A 59 -9.92 5.31 -2.22
N LEU A 60 -8.62 5.22 -2.49
CA LEU A 60 -7.98 3.98 -2.95
C LEU A 60 -8.15 2.83 -1.95
N ARG A 61 -8.01 3.08 -0.65
CA ARG A 61 -8.08 2.03 0.38
C ARG A 61 -9.49 1.57 0.69
N ASN A 62 -10.45 2.50 0.71
CA ASN A 62 -11.77 2.24 1.30
C ASN A 62 -12.92 2.28 0.29
N VAL A 63 -12.70 2.79 -0.92
CA VAL A 63 -13.76 2.97 -1.91
C VAL A 63 -13.42 2.26 -3.22
N ASP A 64 -12.37 2.74 -3.92
CA ASP A 64 -12.14 2.37 -5.30
C ASP A 64 -11.46 1.01 -5.47
N GLN A 65 -10.49 0.67 -4.59
CA GLN A 65 -9.61 -0.48 -4.75
C GLN A 65 -9.59 -1.40 -3.52
N VAL A 66 -10.67 -1.44 -2.75
CA VAL A 66 -10.76 -2.24 -1.51
C VAL A 66 -10.37 -3.69 -1.74
N ASN A 67 -10.87 -4.32 -2.81
CA ASN A 67 -10.61 -5.73 -3.12
C ASN A 67 -9.16 -6.01 -3.57
N ARG A 68 -8.38 -4.97 -3.87
CA ARG A 68 -6.99 -5.09 -4.32
C ARG A 68 -6.00 -4.60 -3.27
N THR A 69 -6.48 -3.90 -2.25
CA THR A 69 -5.63 -3.37 -1.20
C THR A 69 -5.20 -4.48 -0.25
N PHE A 70 -3.91 -4.56 0.02
CA PHE A 70 -3.35 -5.47 1.02
C PHE A 70 -2.20 -4.81 1.78
N TYR A 71 -1.87 -5.38 2.94
CA TYR A 71 -0.78 -4.94 3.81
C TYR A 71 0.28 -6.04 3.92
N VAL A 72 1.54 -5.64 4.02
CA VAL A 72 2.63 -6.59 4.27
C VAL A 72 2.54 -7.11 5.70
N LEU A 73 2.78 -8.39 5.89
CA LEU A 73 2.73 -9.05 7.21
C LEU A 73 1.38 -8.89 7.93
N GLU A 74 0.29 -8.91 7.19
CA GLU A 74 -1.06 -8.70 7.72
C GLU A 74 -1.41 -9.73 8.80
N GLN A 75 -0.98 -10.99 8.62
CA GLN A 75 -1.18 -12.06 9.60
C GLN A 75 -0.49 -11.81 10.96
N LEU A 76 0.54 -10.98 10.98
CA LEU A 76 1.26 -10.63 12.21
C LEU A 76 0.69 -9.38 12.90
N HIS A 77 -0.36 -8.78 12.36
CA HIS A 77 -1.00 -7.57 12.88
C HIS A 77 -0.03 -6.39 13.12
N VAL A 78 0.98 -6.25 12.26
CA VAL A 78 2.00 -5.18 12.37
C VAL A 78 1.42 -3.78 12.09
N LEU A 79 0.25 -3.71 11.43
CA LEU A 79 -0.46 -2.47 11.08
C LEU A 79 0.43 -1.43 10.38
N PRO A 80 1.05 -1.75 9.24
CA PRO A 80 1.93 -0.82 8.54
C PRO A 80 1.14 0.36 7.97
N ASN A 81 1.77 1.53 7.90
CA ASN A 81 1.18 2.73 7.30
C ASN A 81 1.15 2.67 5.75
N VAL A 82 1.89 1.74 5.15
CA VAL A 82 1.93 1.54 3.70
C VAL A 82 1.01 0.39 3.33
N SER A 83 0.13 0.62 2.36
CA SER A 83 -0.66 -0.42 1.72
C SER A 83 -0.26 -0.56 0.26
N TYR A 84 -0.53 -1.71 -0.32
CA TYR A 84 -0.21 -2.05 -1.69
C TYR A 84 -1.47 -2.43 -2.44
N LEU A 85 -1.47 -2.21 -3.75
CA LEU A 85 -2.52 -2.70 -4.64
C LEU A 85 -2.02 -3.96 -5.35
N ALA A 86 -2.77 -5.05 -5.26
CA ALA A 86 -2.47 -6.28 -5.96
C ALA A 86 -2.42 -6.04 -7.48
N LYS A 87 -1.42 -6.63 -8.13
CA LYS A 87 -1.28 -6.56 -9.58
C LYS A 87 -2.43 -7.31 -10.25
N VAL A 88 -3.10 -6.66 -11.18
CA VAL A 88 -4.04 -7.34 -12.08
C VAL A 88 -3.24 -8.11 -13.13
N ARG A 89 -3.46 -9.41 -13.20
CA ARG A 89 -2.86 -10.28 -14.22
C ARG A 89 -3.97 -10.76 -15.14
N ASN A 90 -3.71 -10.71 -16.43
CA ASN A 90 -4.58 -11.32 -17.44
C ASN A 90 -4.13 -12.78 -17.65
N THR A 91 -4.34 -13.61 -16.62
CA THR A 91 -4.04 -15.05 -16.66
C THR A 91 -5.34 -15.83 -16.60
N ASP A 92 -5.44 -16.90 -17.40
CA ASP A 92 -6.55 -17.83 -17.32
C ASP A 92 -6.49 -18.60 -15.99
N ARG A 93 -7.64 -18.75 -15.33
CA ARG A 93 -7.79 -19.52 -14.09
C ARG A 93 -7.33 -20.98 -14.25
N ALA A 94 -7.43 -21.54 -15.46
CA ALA A 94 -7.01 -22.91 -15.73
C ALA A 94 -5.50 -23.14 -15.61
N ILE A 95 -4.67 -22.09 -15.75
CA ILE A 95 -3.20 -22.22 -15.69
C ILE A 95 -2.68 -22.20 -14.24
N GLY A 96 -3.46 -21.68 -13.28
CA GLY A 96 -3.04 -21.53 -11.88
C GLY A 96 -3.31 -22.73 -10.96
N HIS A 97 -4.03 -23.74 -11.43
CA HIS A 97 -4.47 -24.86 -10.59
C HIS A 97 -3.60 -26.13 -10.64
N HIS A 98 -2.54 -26.14 -11.44
CA HIS A 98 -1.69 -27.33 -11.56
C HIS A 98 -0.70 -27.56 -10.41
N GLU A 99 -0.49 -26.57 -9.54
CA GLU A 99 0.45 -26.74 -8.43
C GLU A 99 -0.19 -27.17 -7.10
N ALA A 100 -1.50 -27.01 -6.94
CA ALA A 100 -2.20 -27.33 -5.68
C ALA A 100 -2.73 -28.78 -5.58
N GLU A 101 -2.79 -29.53 -6.69
CA GLU A 101 -3.29 -30.91 -6.68
C GLU A 101 -2.20 -31.97 -6.43
N GLY A 102 -0.92 -31.58 -6.47
CA GLY A 102 0.20 -32.49 -6.20
C GLY A 102 0.37 -32.85 -4.73
N GLU A 103 0.15 -31.90 -3.83
CA GLU A 103 0.38 -32.10 -2.39
C GLU A 103 -0.73 -32.85 -1.65
N SER A 104 -1.95 -32.90 -2.19
CA SER A 104 -3.07 -33.57 -1.52
C SER A 104 -3.14 -35.08 -1.75
N LYS A 105 -2.33 -35.65 -2.67
CA LYS A 105 -2.35 -37.10 -2.97
C LYS A 105 -1.32 -37.89 -2.16
N GLU A 106 -0.22 -37.27 -1.73
CA GLU A 106 0.77 -37.96 -0.89
C GLU A 106 0.32 -38.12 0.59
N ALA A 107 -0.45 -37.15 1.12
CA ALA A 107 -0.94 -37.21 2.50
C ALA A 107 -2.01 -38.30 2.75
N LYS A 108 -2.59 -38.91 1.72
CA LYS A 108 -3.58 -39.99 1.88
C LYS A 108 -3.02 -41.39 1.81
N HIS A 109 -1.76 -41.57 1.45
CA HIS A 109 -1.13 -42.90 1.36
C HIS A 109 -0.40 -43.33 2.63
N GLU A 110 -0.12 -42.40 3.56
CA GLU A 110 0.55 -42.73 4.83
C GLU A 110 -0.42 -43.02 6.01
N ALA A 111 -1.73 -42.89 5.82
CA ALA A 111 -2.72 -43.15 6.87
C ALA A 111 -3.30 -44.59 6.86
N HIS A 112 -2.77 -45.50 6.05
CA HIS A 112 -3.24 -46.89 5.95
C HIS A 112 -2.07 -47.92 5.90
N ALA A 113 -1.03 -47.71 6.70
CA ALA A 113 -0.02 -48.76 6.98
C ALA A 113 0.13 -48.98 8.48
#